data_499d73332318e487807adc653c1360c3
#
_entry.id   499d73332318e487807adc653c1360c3
#
_cell.length_a   1.000
_cell.length_b   1.000
_cell.length_c   1.000
_cell.angle_alpha   90.00
_cell.angle_beta   90.00
_cell.angle_gamma   90.00
#
_symmetry.space_group_name_H-M   'P 1'
#
loop_
_entity.id
_entity.type
_entity.pdbx_description
1 polymer ?
#
loop_
_entity_poly.entity_id
_entity_poly.type
_entity_poly.pdbx_seq_one_letter_code
_entity_poly.pdbx_strand_id
1 'polypeptide(L)'
;MFCFLSQLDEFVNYMRDELGYKELIVKSEVVTTTQDYFTLKLSCYQSEASGYEWDYFYTIDLTSGKQLQLKDIFAEGVDYITPISENIKEQMRSQMEKDENISYWLDDEMEELNFHEITEETDFYINQNNDVVICFNEGDVAPMYMGMIEFEIPAEVLKEIRK
;
A
#
# COMPACT_ATOMS: atom_id res chain seq x y z
N MET A 1 6.95 -11.94 2.91
CA MET A 1 6.68 -13.02 3.90
C MET A 1 7.51 -12.90 5.18
N PHE A 2 8.77 -12.46 5.14
CA PHE A 2 9.57 -12.30 6.37
C PHE A 2 9.09 -11.16 7.28
N CYS A 3 8.61 -10.05 6.74
CA CYS A 3 8.16 -8.89 7.53
C CYS A 3 6.93 -9.24 8.39
N PHE A 4 5.93 -9.91 7.83
CA PHE A 4 4.73 -10.32 8.57
C PHE A 4 5.04 -11.28 9.73
N LEU A 5 5.92 -12.28 9.52
CA LEU A 5 6.29 -13.23 10.57
C LEU A 5 7.04 -12.54 11.71
N SER A 6 7.90 -11.58 11.41
CA SER A 6 8.64 -10.82 12.42
C SER A 6 7.70 -9.96 13.27
N GLN A 7 6.73 -9.29 12.67
CA GLN A 7 5.73 -8.51 13.39
C GLN A 7 4.79 -9.39 14.23
N LEU A 8 4.43 -10.57 13.71
CA LEU A 8 3.65 -11.53 14.50
C LEU A 8 4.41 -12.00 15.74
N ASP A 9 5.71 -12.29 15.61
CA ASP A 9 6.55 -12.68 16.73
C ASP A 9 6.70 -11.55 17.76
N GLU A 10 6.88 -10.31 17.31
CA GLU A 10 6.92 -9.12 18.18
C GLU A 10 5.62 -8.95 18.94
N PHE A 11 4.47 -9.04 18.24
CA PHE A 11 3.15 -8.96 18.85
C PHE A 11 2.93 -10.08 19.88
N VAL A 12 3.25 -11.33 19.55
CA VAL A 12 3.12 -12.47 20.48
C VAL A 12 4.00 -12.30 21.71
N ASN A 13 5.22 -11.79 21.56
CA ASN A 13 6.10 -11.53 22.70
C ASN A 13 5.56 -10.40 23.57
N TYR A 14 5.08 -9.32 22.98
CA TYR A 14 4.45 -8.21 23.66
C TYR A 14 3.19 -8.65 24.44
N MET A 15 2.35 -9.51 23.84
CA MET A 15 1.16 -10.07 24.49
C MET A 15 1.46 -10.89 25.77
N ARG A 16 2.66 -11.44 25.91
CA ARG A 16 3.06 -12.23 27.08
C ARG A 16 3.38 -11.39 28.31
N ASP A 17 3.85 -10.17 28.10
CA ASP A 17 4.50 -9.38 29.13
C ASP A 17 3.58 -8.34 29.80
N GLU A 18 2.36 -8.11 29.26
CA GLU A 18 1.45 -7.10 29.78
C GLU A 18 0.03 -7.59 30.10
N LEU A 19 -0.51 -7.02 31.17
CA LEU A 19 -1.91 -7.22 31.59
C LEU A 19 -2.83 -6.27 30.80
N GLY A 20 -3.66 -6.81 29.90
CA GLY A 20 -4.64 -6.06 29.14
C GLY A 20 -5.32 -6.91 28.07
N TYR A 21 -6.47 -6.45 27.55
CA TYR A 21 -7.09 -7.05 26.39
C TYR A 21 -6.36 -6.59 25.14
N LYS A 22 -5.83 -7.55 24.38
CA LYS A 22 -5.13 -7.32 23.12
C LYS A 22 -5.66 -8.28 22.08
N GLU A 23 -5.82 -7.81 20.89
CA GLU A 23 -6.33 -8.59 19.78
C GLU A 23 -5.50 -8.33 18.52
N LEU A 24 -5.16 -9.40 17.82
CA LEU A 24 -4.64 -9.35 16.45
C LEU A 24 -5.56 -10.18 15.57
N ILE A 25 -6.19 -9.54 14.60
CA ILE A 25 -7.02 -10.20 13.59
C ILE A 25 -6.28 -10.12 12.25
N VAL A 26 -6.13 -11.27 11.60
CA VAL A 26 -5.58 -11.35 10.25
C VAL A 26 -6.61 -12.01 9.36
N LYS A 27 -6.97 -11.34 8.27
CA LYS A 27 -7.85 -11.85 7.23
C LYS A 27 -7.09 -11.93 5.92
N SER A 28 -7.42 -12.91 5.09
CA SER A 28 -6.85 -13.04 3.75
C SER A 28 -7.92 -12.87 2.68
N GLU A 29 -7.58 -12.20 1.60
CA GLU A 29 -8.45 -11.99 0.44
C GLU A 29 -7.63 -12.16 -0.84
N VAL A 30 -8.23 -12.81 -1.85
CA VAL A 30 -7.67 -12.83 -3.21
C VAL A 30 -8.19 -11.60 -3.94
N VAL A 31 -7.33 -10.61 -4.13
CA VAL A 31 -7.68 -9.34 -4.79
C VAL A 31 -7.69 -9.50 -6.30
N THR A 32 -6.71 -10.23 -6.84
CA THR A 32 -6.55 -10.41 -8.27
C THR A 32 -6.30 -11.87 -8.61
N THR A 33 -7.00 -12.34 -9.64
CA THR A 33 -6.69 -13.59 -10.33
C THR A 33 -6.90 -13.37 -11.83
N THR A 34 -5.80 -13.19 -12.56
CA THR A 34 -5.77 -13.09 -14.02
C THR A 34 -5.01 -14.26 -14.63
N GLN A 35 -4.76 -14.26 -15.93
CA GLN A 35 -3.90 -15.24 -16.57
C GLN A 35 -2.44 -15.08 -16.16
N ASP A 36 -2.01 -13.85 -15.88
CA ASP A 36 -0.61 -13.49 -15.66
C ASP A 36 -0.27 -13.24 -14.19
N TYR A 37 -1.25 -12.79 -13.39
CA TYR A 37 -1.01 -12.36 -12.01
C TYR A 37 -2.02 -12.94 -11.02
N PHE A 38 -1.52 -13.21 -9.82
CA PHE A 38 -2.31 -13.53 -8.63
C PHE A 38 -1.88 -12.61 -7.50
N THR A 39 -2.85 -11.93 -6.86
CA THR A 39 -2.58 -11.10 -5.67
C THR A 39 -3.35 -11.58 -4.47
N LEU A 40 -2.64 -11.89 -3.40
CA LEU A 40 -3.17 -12.13 -2.06
C LEU A 40 -2.98 -10.87 -1.22
N LYS A 41 -4.06 -10.40 -0.59
CA LYS A 41 -4.03 -9.38 0.45
C LYS A 41 -4.17 -10.04 1.82
N LEU A 42 -3.38 -9.61 2.79
CA LEU A 42 -3.57 -9.89 4.21
C LEU A 42 -3.94 -8.59 4.92
N SER A 43 -5.17 -8.49 5.40
CA SER A 43 -5.63 -7.36 6.21
C SER A 43 -5.43 -7.68 7.68
N CYS A 44 -4.70 -6.83 8.37
CA CYS A 44 -4.32 -6.98 9.75
C CYS A 44 -4.96 -5.86 10.59
N TYR A 45 -5.50 -6.23 11.72
CA TYR A 45 -6.02 -5.31 12.73
C TYR A 45 -5.41 -5.66 14.08
N GLN A 46 -4.86 -4.68 14.75
CA GLN A 46 -4.36 -4.81 16.12
C GLN A 46 -5.11 -3.85 17.03
N SER A 47 -5.55 -4.31 18.17
CA SER A 47 -6.21 -3.50 19.19
C SER A 47 -5.47 -3.60 20.51
N GLU A 48 -5.24 -2.43 21.13
CA GLU A 48 -4.84 -2.26 22.53
C GLU A 48 -5.74 -1.24 23.22
N ALA A 49 -5.26 -0.01 23.36
CA ALA A 49 -6.06 1.13 23.80
C ALA A 49 -6.79 1.82 22.61
N SER A 50 -6.20 1.74 21.41
CA SER A 50 -6.79 2.12 20.14
C SER A 50 -6.55 1.01 19.12
N GLY A 51 -7.38 0.95 18.07
CA GLY A 51 -7.19 0.05 16.94
C GLY A 51 -6.23 0.66 15.92
N TYR A 52 -5.50 -0.19 15.21
CA TYR A 52 -4.67 0.15 14.06
C TYR A 52 -4.83 -0.92 12.98
N GLU A 53 -5.01 -0.50 11.73
CA GLU A 53 -5.19 -1.38 10.58
C GLU A 53 -4.03 -1.21 9.58
N TRP A 54 -3.62 -2.32 8.96
CA TRP A 54 -2.67 -2.32 7.86
C TRP A 54 -2.88 -3.52 6.96
N ASP A 55 -2.49 -3.38 5.69
CA ASP A 55 -2.56 -4.43 4.68
C ASP A 55 -1.16 -4.82 4.18
N TYR A 56 -1.02 -6.08 3.75
CA TYR A 56 0.11 -6.57 2.97
C TYR A 56 -0.40 -7.11 1.65
N PHE A 57 0.31 -6.82 0.57
CA PHE A 57 0.00 -7.30 -0.76
C PHE A 57 1.09 -8.22 -1.28
N TYR A 58 0.72 -9.39 -1.75
CA TYR A 58 1.62 -10.38 -2.34
C TYR A 58 1.20 -10.63 -3.78
N THR A 59 1.79 -9.89 -4.71
CA THR A 59 1.57 -10.06 -6.15
C THR A 59 2.54 -11.07 -6.72
N ILE A 60 2.01 -12.13 -7.31
CA ILE A 60 2.76 -13.25 -7.90
C ILE A 60 2.62 -13.19 -9.41
N ASP A 61 3.74 -13.21 -10.12
CA ASP A 61 3.80 -13.50 -11.57
C ASP A 61 3.58 -15.00 -11.78
N LEU A 62 2.48 -15.36 -12.41
CA LEU A 62 2.09 -16.76 -12.62
C LEU A 62 2.96 -17.47 -13.67
N THR A 63 3.66 -16.72 -14.53
CA THR A 63 4.60 -17.29 -15.50
C THR A 63 5.88 -17.77 -14.84
N SER A 64 6.45 -16.94 -13.95
CA SER A 64 7.71 -17.25 -13.26
C SER A 64 7.51 -17.88 -11.88
N GLY A 65 6.31 -17.78 -11.29
CA GLY A 65 6.01 -18.19 -9.92
C GLY A 65 6.66 -17.31 -8.85
N LYS A 66 7.18 -16.14 -9.21
CA LYS A 66 7.87 -15.23 -8.29
C LYS A 66 6.93 -14.19 -7.73
N GLN A 67 7.14 -13.85 -6.45
CA GLN A 67 6.58 -12.63 -5.88
C GLN A 67 7.28 -11.43 -6.50
N LEU A 68 6.49 -10.48 -7.00
CA LEU A 68 6.97 -9.23 -7.57
C LEU A 68 7.18 -8.17 -6.50
N GLN A 69 8.22 -7.37 -6.67
CA GLN A 69 8.39 -6.06 -6.06
C GLN A 69 7.95 -4.99 -7.07
N LEU A 70 7.61 -3.78 -6.62
CA LEU A 70 7.14 -2.71 -7.50
C LEU A 70 8.10 -2.46 -8.67
N LYS A 71 9.41 -2.45 -8.43
CA LYS A 71 10.44 -2.30 -9.46
C LYS A 71 10.43 -3.38 -10.55
N ASP A 72 9.93 -4.57 -10.24
CA ASP A 72 9.95 -5.69 -11.19
C ASP A 72 8.96 -5.50 -12.35
N ILE A 73 8.01 -4.57 -12.21
CA ILE A 73 7.02 -4.23 -13.24
C ILE A 73 7.63 -3.31 -14.31
N PHE A 74 8.70 -2.58 -13.97
CA PHE A 74 9.28 -1.54 -14.81
C PHE A 74 10.54 -2.00 -15.52
N ALA A 75 10.89 -1.33 -16.64
CA ALA A 75 12.13 -1.59 -17.35
C ALA A 75 13.34 -1.25 -16.46
N GLU A 76 14.42 -1.99 -16.61
CA GLU A 76 15.62 -1.81 -15.80
C GLU A 76 16.23 -0.41 -15.99
N GLY A 77 16.53 0.28 -14.88
CA GLY A 77 17.15 1.60 -14.88
C GLY A 77 16.23 2.77 -15.22
N VAL A 78 14.94 2.52 -15.37
CA VAL A 78 13.95 3.57 -15.62
C VAL A 78 13.49 4.19 -14.31
N ASP A 79 13.35 5.50 -14.28
CA ASP A 79 12.71 6.22 -13.19
C ASP A 79 11.20 6.04 -13.26
N TYR A 80 10.66 5.21 -12.39
CA TYR A 80 9.22 4.99 -12.21
C TYR A 80 8.69 5.73 -10.96
N ILE A 81 9.58 6.09 -10.04
CA ILE A 81 9.22 6.74 -8.77
C ILE A 81 8.63 8.12 -9.04
N THR A 82 9.33 8.95 -9.77
CA THR A 82 8.92 10.33 -10.05
C THR A 82 7.54 10.41 -10.74
N PRO A 83 7.29 9.78 -11.91
CA PRO A 83 6.02 9.92 -12.61
C PRO A 83 4.83 9.35 -11.83
N ILE A 84 5.02 8.26 -11.09
CA ILE A 84 3.96 7.69 -10.23
C ILE A 84 3.66 8.65 -9.08
N SER A 85 4.68 9.15 -8.39
CA SER A 85 4.52 10.07 -7.25
C SER A 85 3.82 11.37 -7.64
N GLU A 86 4.18 11.96 -8.78
CA GLU A 86 3.52 13.17 -9.28
C GLU A 86 2.05 12.90 -9.65
N ASN A 87 1.77 11.75 -10.28
CA ASN A 87 0.38 11.37 -10.56
C ASN A 87 -0.44 11.17 -9.29
N ILE A 88 0.11 10.55 -8.24
CA ILE A 88 -0.55 10.39 -6.95
C ILE A 88 -0.86 11.77 -6.34
N LYS A 89 0.09 12.71 -6.34
CA LYS A 89 -0.13 14.08 -5.85
C LYS A 89 -1.24 14.81 -6.62
N GLU A 90 -1.30 14.63 -7.93
CA GLU A 90 -2.38 15.19 -8.75
C GLU A 90 -3.74 14.58 -8.38
N GLN A 91 -3.81 13.25 -8.17
CA GLN A 91 -5.03 12.59 -7.73
C GLN A 91 -5.46 13.07 -6.34
N MET A 92 -4.54 13.18 -5.38
CA MET A 92 -4.80 13.70 -4.04
C MET A 92 -5.40 15.10 -4.09
N ARG A 93 -4.78 16.04 -4.83
CA ARG A 93 -5.29 17.41 -5.01
C ARG A 93 -6.69 17.41 -5.62
N SER A 94 -6.87 16.64 -6.70
CA SER A 94 -8.16 16.55 -7.38
C SER A 94 -9.28 15.97 -6.51
N GLN A 95 -8.96 15.03 -5.62
CA GLN A 95 -9.93 14.46 -4.69
C GLN A 95 -10.30 15.46 -3.58
N MET A 96 -9.33 16.15 -2.98
CA MET A 96 -9.56 17.19 -1.98
C MET A 96 -10.36 18.37 -2.53
N GLU A 97 -10.16 18.75 -3.81
CA GLU A 97 -10.96 19.80 -4.45
C GLU A 97 -12.43 19.40 -4.67
N LYS A 98 -12.71 18.11 -4.79
CA LYS A 98 -14.07 17.61 -5.05
C LYS A 98 -14.87 17.29 -3.80
N ASP A 99 -14.20 16.95 -2.71
CA ASP A 99 -14.83 16.54 -1.46
C ASP A 99 -14.06 17.10 -0.26
N GLU A 100 -14.69 17.97 0.51
CA GLU A 100 -14.13 18.61 1.71
C GLU A 100 -13.84 17.64 2.87
N ASN A 101 -14.38 16.42 2.81
CA ASN A 101 -14.13 15.38 3.81
C ASN A 101 -12.86 14.57 3.51
N ILE A 102 -12.30 14.73 2.30
CA ILE A 102 -11.05 14.08 1.91
C ILE A 102 -9.88 14.98 2.29
N SER A 103 -8.88 14.40 2.96
CA SER A 103 -7.68 15.12 3.38
C SER A 103 -6.45 14.23 3.18
N TYR A 104 -5.46 14.75 2.49
CA TYR A 104 -4.14 14.14 2.33
C TYR A 104 -3.05 15.09 2.84
N TRP A 105 -1.98 14.53 3.33
CA TRP A 105 -0.82 15.32 3.76
C TRP A 105 0.06 15.63 2.54
N LEU A 106 -0.14 16.81 1.95
CA LEU A 106 0.65 17.31 0.81
C LEU A 106 1.38 18.59 1.11
N ASP A 107 0.71 19.51 1.82
CA ASP A 107 1.19 20.85 2.13
C ASP A 107 0.86 21.19 3.59
N ASP A 108 0.98 20.19 4.49
CA ASP A 108 0.75 20.35 5.93
C ASP A 108 1.87 21.17 6.57
N GLU A 109 1.58 21.86 7.66
CA GLU A 109 2.56 22.62 8.43
C GLU A 109 3.65 21.70 9.05
N MET A 110 3.31 20.44 9.32
CA MET A 110 4.26 19.39 9.71
C MET A 110 4.84 18.72 8.47
N GLU A 111 5.91 19.29 7.92
CA GLU A 111 6.52 18.86 6.67
C GLU A 111 6.90 17.36 6.65
N GLU A 112 7.22 16.79 7.80
CA GLU A 112 7.56 15.37 7.94
C GLU A 112 6.38 14.41 7.67
N LEU A 113 5.14 14.89 7.70
CA LEU A 113 3.96 14.09 7.36
C LEU A 113 3.65 14.11 5.87
N ASN A 114 4.16 15.11 5.15
CA ASN A 114 3.81 15.31 3.75
C ASN A 114 4.29 14.16 2.87
N PHE A 115 3.43 13.70 1.97
CA PHE A 115 3.78 12.74 0.95
C PHE A 115 4.73 13.39 -0.08
N HIS A 116 5.94 12.90 -0.15
CA HIS A 116 6.96 13.38 -1.09
C HIS A 116 7.03 12.51 -2.33
N GLU A 117 7.25 11.22 -2.16
CA GLU A 117 7.35 10.23 -3.23
C GLU A 117 7.12 8.80 -2.72
N ILE A 118 6.79 7.90 -3.63
CA ILE A 118 6.79 6.46 -3.35
C ILE A 118 8.23 5.96 -3.23
N THR A 119 8.40 4.76 -2.67
CA THR A 119 9.70 4.09 -2.57
C THR A 119 9.66 2.73 -3.29
N GLU A 120 10.81 2.06 -3.40
CA GLU A 120 10.87 0.68 -3.92
C GLU A 120 10.08 -0.32 -3.06
N GLU A 121 9.83 0.03 -1.79
CA GLU A 121 9.15 -0.81 -0.80
C GLU A 121 7.66 -0.46 -0.66
N THR A 122 7.17 0.55 -1.40
CA THR A 122 5.75 0.94 -1.37
C THR A 122 4.88 -0.23 -1.83
N ASP A 123 3.84 -0.53 -1.06
CA ASP A 123 2.92 -1.61 -1.36
C ASP A 123 2.13 -1.35 -2.64
N PHE A 124 1.90 -2.40 -3.40
CA PHE A 124 1.18 -2.34 -4.66
C PHE A 124 0.52 -3.67 -4.99
N TYR A 125 -0.44 -3.61 -5.90
CA TYR A 125 -0.92 -4.79 -6.61
C TYR A 125 -1.26 -4.47 -8.07
N ILE A 126 -1.48 -5.53 -8.88
CA ILE A 126 -1.99 -5.42 -10.24
C ILE A 126 -3.46 -5.84 -10.19
N ASN A 127 -4.37 -4.95 -10.59
CA ASN A 127 -5.81 -5.21 -10.54
C ASN A 127 -6.28 -6.12 -11.69
N GLN A 128 -7.58 -6.43 -11.73
CA GLN A 128 -8.19 -7.30 -12.76
C GLN A 128 -8.10 -6.73 -14.17
N ASN A 129 -7.93 -5.42 -14.30
CA ASN A 129 -7.77 -4.72 -15.58
C ASN A 129 -6.31 -4.62 -16.02
N ASN A 130 -5.39 -5.20 -15.24
CA ASN A 130 -3.95 -5.10 -15.44
C ASN A 130 -3.38 -3.70 -15.14
N ASP A 131 -4.06 -2.88 -14.32
CA ASP A 131 -3.55 -1.59 -13.86
C ASP A 131 -2.73 -1.78 -12.58
N VAL A 132 -1.73 -0.92 -12.40
CA VAL A 132 -0.94 -0.86 -11.17
C VAL A 132 -1.68 -0.01 -10.15
N VAL A 133 -1.90 -0.56 -8.97
CA VAL A 133 -2.51 0.16 -7.83
C VAL A 133 -1.46 0.29 -6.74
N ILE A 134 -1.20 1.53 -6.33
CA ILE A 134 -0.30 1.85 -5.21
C ILE A 134 -1.13 1.97 -3.94
N CYS A 135 -0.65 1.33 -2.87
CA CYS A 135 -1.38 1.20 -1.62
C CYS A 135 -0.61 1.85 -0.47
N PHE A 136 -1.36 2.53 0.40
CA PHE A 136 -0.85 3.15 1.62
C PHE A 136 -1.69 2.69 2.80
N ASN A 137 -1.03 2.35 3.90
CA ASN A 137 -1.68 1.96 5.13
C ASN A 137 -2.32 3.16 5.84
N GLU A 138 -3.18 2.86 6.81
CA GLU A 138 -3.81 3.86 7.66
C GLU A 138 -2.75 4.77 8.30
N GLY A 139 -2.86 6.08 8.07
CA GLY A 139 -1.94 7.07 8.62
C GLY A 139 -0.65 7.30 7.83
N ASP A 140 -0.43 6.65 6.67
CA ASP A 140 0.79 6.83 5.88
C ASP A 140 0.80 8.17 5.11
N VAL A 141 -0.33 8.53 4.48
CA VAL A 141 -0.42 9.72 3.60
C VAL A 141 -1.64 10.59 3.90
N ALA A 142 -2.44 10.19 4.89
CA ALA A 142 -3.69 10.83 5.26
C ALA A 142 -4.00 10.60 6.74
N PRO A 143 -4.87 11.41 7.36
CA PRO A 143 -5.36 11.14 8.71
C PRO A 143 -6.01 9.76 8.83
N MET A 144 -5.83 9.09 9.96
CA MET A 144 -6.30 7.72 10.20
C MET A 144 -7.78 7.48 9.87
N TYR A 145 -8.65 8.49 10.02
CA TYR A 145 -10.07 8.36 9.69
C TYR A 145 -10.33 8.09 8.19
N MET A 146 -9.36 8.37 7.34
CA MET A 146 -9.42 8.07 5.90
C MET A 146 -9.23 6.56 5.61
N GLY A 147 -8.70 5.81 6.58
CA GLY A 147 -8.42 4.38 6.41
C GLY A 147 -7.31 4.09 5.43
N MET A 148 -7.41 2.92 4.78
CA MET A 148 -6.50 2.48 3.73
C MET A 148 -6.70 3.31 2.46
N ILE A 149 -5.61 3.72 1.83
CA ILE A 149 -5.65 4.57 0.62
C ILE A 149 -5.04 3.82 -0.56
N GLU A 150 -5.75 3.83 -1.66
CA GLU A 150 -5.32 3.20 -2.92
C GLU A 150 -5.37 4.20 -4.08
N PHE A 151 -4.33 4.21 -4.92
CA PHE A 151 -4.27 4.99 -6.15
C PHE A 151 -4.03 4.09 -7.34
N GLU A 152 -5.02 3.99 -8.23
CA GLU A 152 -4.84 3.35 -9.53
C GLU A 152 -4.04 4.29 -10.44
N ILE A 153 -2.94 3.78 -11.00
CA ILE A 153 -2.04 4.57 -11.84
C ILE A 153 -2.47 4.40 -13.31
N PRO A 154 -2.87 5.50 -13.97
CA PRO A 154 -3.31 5.45 -15.36
C PRO A 154 -2.26 4.85 -16.29
N ALA A 155 -2.71 4.06 -17.26
CA ALA A 155 -1.83 3.40 -18.22
C ALA A 155 -0.96 4.40 -19.02
N GLU A 156 -1.45 5.63 -19.22
CA GLU A 156 -0.71 6.70 -19.88
C GLU A 156 0.57 7.10 -19.13
N VAL A 157 0.52 7.09 -17.79
CA VAL A 157 1.67 7.38 -16.93
C VAL A 157 2.74 6.28 -17.07
N LEU A 158 2.29 5.04 -17.25
CA LEU A 158 3.15 3.85 -17.26
C LEU A 158 3.64 3.46 -18.65
N LYS A 159 3.09 4.04 -19.73
CA LYS A 159 3.24 3.59 -21.12
C LYS A 159 4.69 3.43 -21.59
N GLU A 160 5.59 4.31 -21.14
CA GLU A 160 7.00 4.33 -21.58
C GLU A 160 7.94 3.63 -20.59
N ILE A 161 7.45 3.29 -19.38
CA ILE A 161 8.27 2.78 -18.29
C ILE A 161 7.94 1.33 -17.89
N ARG A 162 6.72 0.86 -18.19
CA ARG A 162 6.28 -0.51 -17.90
C ARG A 162 6.88 -1.51 -18.91
N LYS A 163 7.21 -2.72 -18.43
CA LYS A 163 7.65 -3.86 -19.27
C LYS A 163 6.53 -4.38 -20.15
#